data_9068a1d9f761a5c620552cb506093c9e
#
_entry.id   9068a1d9f761a5c620552cb506093c9e
#
_cell.length_a   1.000
_cell.length_b   1.000
_cell.length_c   1.000
_cell.angle_alpha   90.00
_cell.angle_beta   90.00
_cell.angle_gamma   90.00
#
_symmetry.space_group_name_H-M   'P 1'
#
loop_
_entity.id
_entity.type
_entity.pdbx_description
1 polymer ?
#
loop_
_entity_poly.entity_id
_entity_poly.type
_entity_poly.pdbx_seq_one_letter_code
_entity_poly.pdbx_strand_id
1 'polypeptide(L)'
;MTPTRLRRSRVTVLVLLLALALAACGDGSSTETTPSETPASDPSPTADVPPSATPSPTATAEPPASTPPPSATETASPTSAPSATPSATPAELSQPALWPAADVVFDTPEAAAEDFVSTVLGVTPTLGEFMAGDSRSGEIELFSPGEGDAGRQVPRGVLLLRQLGAADGWFVIGVANEFARVTAPETHATVPAAPLTVEGIGRGFEGTVVVTAYVPGDPTPIDQVIAAGGAFADPESFTVELDLSGVPAGTTVALLLQGGTGLETDPGETGAIPVVVD
;
A
#
# COMPACT_ATOMS: atom_id res chain seq x y z
N MET A 1 1.60 -49.47 17.15
CA MET A 1 1.46 -49.32 15.69
C MET A 1 -0.01 -49.08 15.40
N THR A 2 -0.39 -47.81 15.18
CA THR A 2 -1.78 -47.43 14.94
C THR A 2 -1.77 -46.55 13.68
N PRO A 3 -2.50 -46.86 12.63
CA PRO A 3 -2.46 -46.09 11.38
C PRO A 3 -3.33 -44.84 11.46
N THR A 4 -2.71 -43.69 11.20
CA THR A 4 -3.37 -42.39 11.05
C THR A 4 -4.14 -42.34 9.74
N ARG A 5 -5.45 -42.12 9.82
CA ARG A 5 -6.33 -41.97 8.64
C ARG A 5 -6.22 -40.54 8.08
N LEU A 6 -5.72 -40.42 6.87
CA LEU A 6 -5.82 -39.22 6.06
C LEU A 6 -7.29 -38.97 5.67
N ARG A 7 -7.85 -37.86 6.12
CA ARG A 7 -9.16 -37.34 5.65
C ARG A 7 -8.93 -36.52 4.38
N ARG A 8 -9.23 -37.11 3.22
CA ARG A 8 -9.31 -36.39 1.95
C ARG A 8 -10.61 -35.58 1.91
N SER A 9 -10.52 -34.25 2.00
CA SER A 9 -11.63 -33.33 1.74
C SER A 9 -11.84 -33.23 0.25
N ARG A 10 -13.01 -33.63 -0.23
CA ARG A 10 -13.41 -33.48 -1.63
C ARG A 10 -14.05 -32.12 -1.81
N VAL A 11 -13.32 -31.19 -2.42
CA VAL A 11 -13.90 -29.92 -2.90
C VAL A 11 -14.74 -30.25 -4.15
N THR A 12 -16.04 -30.12 -4.02
CA THR A 12 -17.00 -30.27 -5.12
C THR A 12 -17.11 -28.91 -5.82
N VAL A 13 -16.50 -28.79 -6.99
CA VAL A 13 -16.67 -27.64 -7.88
C VAL A 13 -18.05 -27.72 -8.52
N LEU A 14 -18.96 -26.84 -8.14
CA LEU A 14 -20.26 -26.66 -8.76
C LEU A 14 -20.15 -25.60 -9.86
N VAL A 15 -20.03 -26.05 -11.12
CA VAL A 15 -20.08 -25.17 -12.29
C VAL A 15 -21.56 -24.91 -12.61
N LEU A 16 -22.03 -23.67 -12.37
CA LEU A 16 -23.37 -23.22 -12.74
C LEU A 16 -23.30 -22.53 -14.11
N LEU A 17 -23.73 -23.22 -15.15
CA LEU A 17 -23.92 -22.67 -16.49
C LEU A 17 -25.23 -21.86 -16.51
N LEU A 18 -25.13 -20.52 -16.60
CA LEU A 18 -26.28 -19.64 -16.83
C LEU A 18 -26.36 -19.32 -18.33
N ALA A 19 -27.37 -19.89 -19.00
CA ALA A 19 -27.69 -19.60 -20.40
C ALA A 19 -28.52 -18.31 -20.46
N LEU A 20 -28.01 -17.24 -21.10
CA LEU A 20 -28.74 -16.00 -21.37
C LEU A 20 -29.46 -16.14 -22.72
N ALA A 21 -30.80 -16.08 -22.70
CA ALA A 21 -31.63 -15.99 -23.91
C ALA A 21 -31.71 -14.51 -24.35
N LEU A 22 -31.26 -14.24 -25.58
CA LEU A 22 -31.51 -12.97 -26.27
C LEU A 22 -32.94 -12.96 -26.80
N ALA A 23 -33.74 -11.97 -26.42
CA ALA A 23 -34.98 -11.61 -27.11
C ALA A 23 -34.80 -10.22 -27.73
N ALA A 24 -34.97 -10.17 -29.04
CA ALA A 24 -34.83 -9.00 -29.90
C ALA A 24 -36.15 -8.23 -30.04
N CYS A 25 -36.02 -7.05 -30.65
CA CYS A 25 -37.01 -6.21 -31.30
C CYS A 25 -37.69 -5.09 -30.47
N GLY A 26 -37.39 -3.87 -30.88
CA GLY A 26 -38.16 -2.66 -30.61
C GLY A 26 -37.72 -1.53 -31.53
N ASP A 27 -38.42 -1.49 -32.71
CA ASP A 27 -38.41 -0.39 -33.68
C ASP A 27 -38.96 0.88 -33.05
N GLY A 28 -38.36 2.07 -33.29
CA GLY A 28 -38.92 3.30 -32.74
C GLY A 28 -38.22 4.58 -33.20
N SER A 29 -38.54 5.04 -34.36
CA SER A 29 -38.69 6.44 -34.83
C SER A 29 -37.60 7.48 -34.55
N SER A 30 -36.95 7.88 -35.62
CA SER A 30 -36.23 9.11 -35.84
C SER A 30 -37.00 10.37 -35.43
N THR A 31 -36.38 11.23 -34.63
CA THR A 31 -36.76 12.65 -34.53
C THR A 31 -35.50 13.46 -34.80
N GLU A 32 -35.49 14.08 -35.95
CA GLU A 32 -34.54 15.06 -36.44
C GLU A 32 -34.60 16.29 -35.57
N THR A 33 -33.50 16.65 -34.88
CA THR A 33 -33.40 17.93 -34.14
C THR A 33 -32.23 18.73 -34.72
N THR A 34 -32.59 19.83 -35.32
CA THR A 34 -31.81 20.90 -35.94
C THR A 34 -30.64 21.35 -35.03
N PRO A 35 -29.43 21.56 -35.54
CA PRO A 35 -28.33 22.13 -34.76
C PRO A 35 -28.57 23.62 -34.54
N SER A 36 -28.59 24.02 -33.27
CA SER A 36 -28.59 25.41 -32.82
C SER A 36 -27.15 25.94 -32.88
N GLU A 37 -26.95 26.97 -33.67
CA GLU A 37 -25.67 27.70 -33.74
C GLU A 37 -25.35 28.37 -32.42
N THR A 38 -24.16 28.11 -31.87
CA THR A 38 -23.59 28.83 -30.72
C THR A 38 -22.77 30.02 -31.26
N PRO A 39 -23.00 31.23 -30.76
CA PRO A 39 -22.17 32.39 -31.17
C PRO A 39 -20.76 32.32 -30.61
N ALA A 40 -19.79 32.65 -31.46
CA ALA A 40 -18.38 32.76 -31.12
C ALA A 40 -18.15 33.81 -30.03
N SER A 41 -17.44 33.42 -28.97
CA SER A 41 -16.94 34.34 -27.95
C SER A 41 -15.58 34.89 -28.36
N ASP A 42 -15.47 36.21 -28.33
CA ASP A 42 -14.31 37.05 -28.60
C ASP A 42 -13.09 36.73 -27.68
N PRO A 43 -11.85 36.77 -28.15
CA PRO A 43 -10.69 36.60 -27.30
C PRO A 43 -10.39 37.85 -26.48
N SER A 44 -10.35 37.70 -25.16
CA SER A 44 -9.90 38.74 -24.21
C SER A 44 -8.40 39.01 -24.32
N PRO A 45 -7.95 40.28 -24.12
CA PRO A 45 -6.56 40.64 -24.31
C PRO A 45 -5.64 40.14 -23.21
N THR A 46 -4.49 39.64 -23.63
CA THR A 46 -3.35 39.19 -22.82
C THR A 46 -2.81 40.36 -21.98
N ALA A 47 -2.81 40.20 -20.65
CA ALA A 47 -2.13 41.13 -19.76
C ALA A 47 -0.61 40.84 -19.75
N ASP A 48 0.16 41.89 -20.02
CA ASP A 48 1.62 41.94 -19.99
C ASP A 48 2.11 41.80 -18.55
N VAL A 49 2.92 40.76 -18.25
CA VAL A 49 3.56 40.55 -16.93
C VAL A 49 4.99 41.07 -17.01
N PRO A 50 5.42 42.02 -16.17
CA PRO A 50 6.79 42.51 -16.16
C PRO A 50 7.78 41.47 -15.63
N PRO A 51 9.05 41.44 -16.10
CA PRO A 51 10.05 40.45 -15.68
C PRO A 51 10.49 40.67 -14.23
N SER A 52 10.47 39.62 -13.46
CA SER A 52 10.94 39.56 -12.08
C SER A 52 12.47 39.65 -12.00
N ALA A 53 12.97 40.50 -11.12
CA ALA A 53 14.38 40.81 -10.93
C ALA A 53 15.16 39.62 -10.36
N THR A 54 16.31 39.32 -10.94
CA THR A 54 17.29 38.33 -10.49
C THR A 54 17.95 38.76 -9.17
N PRO A 55 18.00 37.92 -8.13
CA PRO A 55 18.79 38.24 -6.94
C PRO A 55 20.29 37.99 -7.18
N SER A 56 21.11 38.95 -6.75
CA SER A 56 22.57 38.96 -6.77
C SER A 56 23.14 37.92 -5.79
N PRO A 57 24.27 37.25 -6.11
CA PRO A 57 24.87 36.25 -5.21
C PRO A 57 25.57 36.94 -4.01
N THR A 58 25.20 36.53 -2.82
CA THR A 58 25.86 36.92 -1.56
C THR A 58 27.13 36.09 -1.36
N ALA A 59 28.21 36.78 -0.99
CA ALA A 59 29.55 36.26 -0.81
C ALA A 59 29.63 35.14 0.25
N THR A 60 30.33 34.06 -0.10
CA THR A 60 30.72 32.95 0.75
C THR A 60 31.76 33.41 1.78
N ALA A 61 31.47 33.22 3.06
CA ALA A 61 32.42 33.36 4.13
C ALA A 61 33.22 32.06 4.34
N GLU A 62 34.54 32.15 4.40
CA GLU A 62 35.51 31.08 4.62
C GLU A 62 35.41 30.54 6.07
N PRO A 63 35.41 29.23 6.32
CA PRO A 63 35.37 28.66 7.65
C PRO A 63 36.81 28.64 8.30
N PRO A 64 36.93 28.81 9.61
CA PRO A 64 38.21 28.80 10.31
C PRO A 64 38.78 27.37 10.44
N ALA A 65 40.13 27.30 10.36
CA ALA A 65 40.92 26.09 10.47
C ALA A 65 40.77 25.34 11.82
N SER A 66 40.52 24.05 11.73
CA SER A 66 40.40 23.13 12.87
C SER A 66 41.80 22.72 13.39
N THR A 67 42.02 22.88 14.68
CA THR A 67 43.21 22.41 15.42
C THR A 67 43.08 20.90 15.71
N PRO A 68 44.13 20.06 15.55
CA PRO A 68 44.08 18.63 15.84
C PRO A 68 44.09 18.34 17.36
N PRO A 69 43.36 17.31 17.82
CA PRO A 69 43.37 16.89 19.21
C PRO A 69 44.59 16.04 19.56
N PRO A 70 45.01 16.00 20.86
CA PRO A 70 46.18 15.25 21.34
C PRO A 70 45.93 13.74 21.36
N SER A 71 46.99 12.97 21.03
CA SER A 71 47.03 11.51 21.10
C SER A 71 46.76 11.00 22.52
N ALA A 72 45.80 10.08 22.62
CA ALA A 72 45.50 9.34 23.85
C ALA A 72 46.33 8.06 23.93
N THR A 73 46.91 7.84 25.07
CA THR A 73 47.75 6.70 25.48
C THR A 73 46.93 5.40 25.54
N GLU A 74 47.45 4.34 24.93
CA GLU A 74 46.87 2.97 25.00
C GLU A 74 46.92 2.43 26.43
N THR A 75 45.76 2.09 26.96
CA THR A 75 45.61 1.33 28.20
C THR A 75 45.17 -0.11 27.84
N ALA A 76 45.93 -1.08 28.35
CA ALA A 76 45.76 -2.52 28.08
C ALA A 76 44.37 -3.02 28.48
N SER A 77 43.76 -3.81 27.55
CA SER A 77 42.48 -4.51 27.71
C SER A 77 42.60 -5.65 28.74
N PRO A 78 41.59 -5.82 29.63
CA PRO A 78 41.38 -7.11 30.32
C PRO A 78 40.70 -8.13 29.39
N THR A 79 41.20 -9.35 29.37
CA THR A 79 40.66 -10.53 28.69
C THR A 79 39.24 -10.81 29.19
N SER A 80 38.25 -10.61 28.34
CA SER A 80 36.85 -10.91 28.64
C SER A 80 36.57 -12.39 28.45
N ALA A 81 35.93 -13.01 29.43
CA ALA A 81 35.35 -14.37 29.35
C ALA A 81 34.28 -14.48 28.25
N PRO A 82 34.04 -15.69 27.70
CA PRO A 82 33.03 -15.86 26.65
C PRO A 82 31.65 -15.55 27.21
N SER A 83 31.08 -14.46 26.75
CA SER A 83 29.68 -14.07 27.01
C SER A 83 28.77 -15.08 26.37
N ALA A 84 27.85 -15.67 27.14
CA ALA A 84 26.76 -16.48 26.61
C ALA A 84 26.01 -15.66 25.56
N THR A 85 25.82 -16.21 24.37
CA THR A 85 25.02 -15.62 23.29
C THR A 85 23.62 -15.37 23.84
N PRO A 86 23.13 -14.11 23.93
CA PRO A 86 21.76 -13.86 24.30
C PRO A 86 20.85 -14.51 23.24
N SER A 87 19.88 -15.27 23.70
CA SER A 87 18.77 -15.74 22.86
C SER A 87 18.13 -14.49 22.25
N ALA A 88 18.19 -14.37 20.93
CA ALA A 88 17.63 -13.20 20.25
C ALA A 88 16.14 -13.13 20.54
N THR A 89 15.74 -12.15 21.38
CA THR A 89 14.32 -11.75 21.43
C THR A 89 13.94 -11.27 20.04
N PRO A 90 12.76 -11.65 19.52
CA PRO A 90 12.30 -11.13 18.23
C PRO A 90 12.46 -9.61 18.22
N ALA A 91 12.97 -9.07 17.10
CA ALA A 91 13.17 -7.64 16.98
C ALA A 91 11.81 -6.92 17.07
N GLU A 92 11.60 -6.22 18.19
CA GLU A 92 10.37 -5.48 18.43
C GLU A 92 10.47 -4.16 17.65
N LEU A 93 9.55 -3.93 16.72
CA LEU A 93 9.45 -2.67 15.98
C LEU A 93 8.83 -1.60 16.88
N SER A 94 9.28 -0.36 16.74
CA SER A 94 8.76 0.80 17.48
C SER A 94 7.31 1.15 17.14
N GLN A 95 6.81 0.63 16.03
CA GLN A 95 5.41 0.73 15.58
C GLN A 95 5.08 -0.45 14.67
N PRO A 96 3.79 -0.81 14.52
CA PRO A 96 3.34 -1.81 13.54
C PRO A 96 3.70 -1.41 12.11
N ALA A 97 4.05 -2.40 11.28
CA ALA A 97 4.33 -2.25 9.86
C ALA A 97 3.46 -3.23 9.06
N LEU A 98 3.29 -2.95 7.76
CA LEU A 98 2.60 -3.82 6.83
C LEU A 98 3.53 -4.88 6.25
N TRP A 99 4.82 -4.53 6.06
CA TRP A 99 5.82 -5.36 5.38
C TRP A 99 7.24 -4.80 5.59
N PRO A 100 8.25 -5.64 5.67
CA PRO A 100 8.23 -7.11 5.79
C PRO A 100 7.99 -7.61 7.22
N ALA A 101 8.33 -8.87 7.51
CA ALA A 101 8.44 -9.36 8.88
C ALA A 101 9.50 -8.57 9.66
N ALA A 102 9.35 -8.47 10.98
CA ALA A 102 10.20 -7.62 11.83
C ALA A 102 11.68 -7.99 11.87
N ASP A 103 12.03 -9.22 11.48
CA ASP A 103 13.41 -9.75 11.40
C ASP A 103 14.03 -9.64 10.00
N VAL A 104 13.28 -9.14 9.01
CA VAL A 104 13.77 -8.88 7.64
C VAL A 104 14.15 -7.42 7.51
N VAL A 105 15.33 -7.15 6.94
CA VAL A 105 15.89 -5.81 6.81
C VAL A 105 16.11 -5.48 5.34
N PHE A 106 15.50 -4.40 4.87
CA PHE A 106 15.82 -3.80 3.59
C PHE A 106 16.67 -2.55 3.79
N ASP A 107 17.76 -2.44 3.04
CA ASP A 107 18.71 -1.32 3.15
C ASP A 107 18.19 -0.05 2.48
N THR A 108 17.23 -0.16 1.54
CA THR A 108 16.66 0.97 0.79
C THR A 108 15.14 0.93 0.80
N PRO A 109 14.48 2.10 0.73
CA PRO A 109 13.02 2.17 0.67
C PRO A 109 12.45 1.54 -0.61
N GLU A 110 13.17 1.68 -1.74
CA GLU A 110 12.77 1.09 -3.01
C GLU A 110 12.73 -0.44 -2.93
N ALA A 111 13.76 -1.07 -2.31
CA ALA A 111 13.78 -2.52 -2.15
C ALA A 111 12.61 -3.03 -1.30
N ALA A 112 12.26 -2.32 -0.22
CA ALA A 112 11.11 -2.66 0.61
C ALA A 112 9.79 -2.51 -0.15
N ALA A 113 9.65 -1.45 -0.97
CA ALA A 113 8.48 -1.19 -1.78
C ALA A 113 8.33 -2.22 -2.92
N GLU A 114 9.41 -2.54 -3.63
CA GLU A 114 9.43 -3.55 -4.71
C GLU A 114 9.03 -4.94 -4.19
N ASP A 115 9.58 -5.33 -3.04
CA ASP A 115 9.26 -6.61 -2.42
C ASP A 115 7.81 -6.67 -1.94
N PHE A 116 7.28 -5.61 -1.34
CA PHE A 116 5.87 -5.50 -0.98
C PHE A 116 4.95 -5.65 -2.20
N VAL A 117 5.21 -4.90 -3.27
CA VAL A 117 4.35 -4.92 -4.47
C VAL A 117 4.40 -6.27 -5.15
N SER A 118 5.59 -6.86 -5.29
CA SER A 118 5.73 -8.16 -5.95
C SER A 118 5.19 -9.33 -5.12
N THR A 119 5.36 -9.28 -3.79
CA THR A 119 5.02 -10.39 -2.90
C THR A 119 3.60 -10.30 -2.39
N VAL A 120 3.16 -9.11 -1.93
CA VAL A 120 1.83 -8.93 -1.33
C VAL A 120 0.77 -8.61 -2.38
N LEU A 121 1.06 -7.70 -3.32
CA LEU A 121 0.09 -7.35 -4.37
C LEU A 121 0.16 -8.32 -5.57
N GLY A 122 1.24 -9.10 -5.71
CA GLY A 122 1.39 -10.13 -6.74
C GLY A 122 1.57 -9.58 -8.15
N VAL A 123 1.98 -8.32 -8.31
CA VAL A 123 2.17 -7.66 -9.61
C VAL A 123 3.62 -7.21 -9.80
N THR A 124 4.02 -6.98 -11.05
CA THR A 124 5.31 -6.38 -11.33
C THR A 124 5.33 -4.94 -10.83
N PRO A 125 6.30 -4.54 -9.97
CA PRO A 125 6.34 -3.18 -9.43
C PRO A 125 6.49 -2.12 -10.53
N THR A 126 5.64 -1.10 -10.47
CA THR A 126 5.78 0.13 -11.24
C THR A 126 5.73 1.27 -10.23
N LEU A 127 6.91 1.75 -9.82
CA LEU A 127 7.08 2.67 -8.70
C LEU A 127 7.60 4.02 -9.18
N GLY A 128 7.16 5.08 -8.49
CA GLY A 128 7.72 6.42 -8.61
C GLY A 128 9.07 6.55 -7.92
N GLU A 129 9.62 7.76 -7.92
CA GLU A 129 10.82 8.08 -7.16
C GLU A 129 10.51 8.16 -5.66
N PHE A 130 11.47 7.79 -4.81
CA PHE A 130 11.34 7.98 -3.37
C PHE A 130 11.33 9.47 -3.01
N MET A 131 10.29 9.91 -2.35
CA MET A 131 10.14 11.27 -1.81
C MET A 131 10.37 11.25 -0.31
N ALA A 132 11.52 11.78 0.12
CA ALA A 132 11.88 11.85 1.54
C ALA A 132 10.95 12.82 2.28
N GLY A 133 10.34 12.35 3.38
CA GLY A 133 9.56 13.16 4.32
C GLY A 133 10.44 13.71 5.43
N ASP A 134 10.96 12.85 6.28
CA ASP A 134 11.98 13.17 7.28
C ASP A 134 13.25 12.31 7.09
N SER A 135 14.19 12.33 8.05
CA SER A 135 15.44 11.57 7.93
C SER A 135 15.24 10.04 7.95
N ARG A 136 14.06 9.55 8.31
CA ARG A 136 13.76 8.13 8.51
C ARG A 136 12.46 7.69 7.84
N SER A 137 11.80 8.54 7.09
CA SER A 137 10.54 8.24 6.41
C SER A 137 10.44 8.89 5.05
N GLY A 138 9.54 8.40 4.23
CA GLY A 138 9.19 8.95 2.94
C GLY A 138 8.09 8.16 2.26
N GLU A 139 7.88 8.48 1.01
CA GLU A 139 6.77 8.00 0.21
C GLU A 139 7.26 7.53 -1.16
N ILE A 140 6.61 6.51 -1.71
CA ILE A 140 6.79 6.07 -3.11
C ILE A 140 5.41 5.91 -3.72
N GLU A 141 5.15 6.57 -4.85
CA GLU A 141 3.91 6.35 -5.59
C GLU A 141 3.89 4.98 -6.25
N LEU A 142 2.77 4.29 -6.11
CA LEU A 142 2.48 3.03 -6.81
C LEU A 142 1.67 3.35 -8.06
N PHE A 143 2.11 2.80 -9.19
CA PHE A 143 1.44 2.95 -10.47
C PHE A 143 1.08 1.61 -11.09
N SER A 144 0.17 1.65 -12.06
CA SER A 144 0.03 0.60 -13.05
C SER A 144 0.20 1.18 -14.46
N PRO A 145 0.62 0.34 -15.44
CA PRO A 145 0.54 0.74 -16.84
C PRO A 145 -0.93 0.91 -17.24
N GLY A 146 -1.28 2.07 -17.77
CA GLY A 146 -2.62 2.34 -18.28
C GLY A 146 -2.90 1.51 -19.54
N GLU A 147 -4.18 1.17 -19.77
CA GLU A 147 -4.61 0.53 -21.01
C GLU A 147 -4.41 1.47 -22.22
N GLY A 148 -3.91 0.92 -23.30
CA GLY A 148 -3.92 1.53 -24.64
C GLY A 148 -2.84 2.56 -24.95
N ASP A 149 -2.21 3.21 -24.00
CA ASP A 149 -1.11 4.18 -24.22
C ASP A 149 0.18 3.65 -23.60
N ALA A 150 1.09 3.15 -24.43
CA ALA A 150 2.41 2.73 -23.99
C ALA A 150 3.12 3.87 -23.23
N GLY A 151 3.28 3.73 -21.93
CA GLY A 151 3.98 4.68 -21.05
C GLY A 151 3.10 5.58 -20.20
N ARG A 152 1.76 5.52 -20.30
CA ARG A 152 0.89 6.24 -19.38
C ARG A 152 0.76 5.46 -18.08
N GLN A 153 1.34 5.99 -17.02
CA GLN A 153 1.17 5.46 -15.67
C GLN A 153 -0.14 5.97 -15.05
N VAL A 154 -0.83 5.08 -14.31
CA VAL A 154 -2.04 5.42 -13.57
C VAL A 154 -1.74 5.27 -12.08
N PRO A 155 -1.91 6.32 -11.26
CA PRO A 155 -1.71 6.23 -9.81
C PRO A 155 -2.64 5.18 -9.19
N ARG A 156 -2.10 4.35 -8.28
CA ARG A 156 -2.83 3.27 -7.60
C ARG A 156 -2.73 3.33 -6.08
N GLY A 157 -1.93 4.25 -5.55
CA GLY A 157 -1.73 4.50 -4.15
C GLY A 157 -0.36 5.10 -3.87
N VAL A 158 -0.12 5.42 -2.61
CA VAL A 158 1.16 5.93 -2.11
C VAL A 158 1.64 5.03 -0.99
N LEU A 159 2.77 4.37 -1.17
CA LEU A 159 3.42 3.56 -0.15
C LEU A 159 4.07 4.49 0.86
N LEU A 160 3.71 4.37 2.13
CA LEU A 160 4.32 5.09 3.24
C LEU A 160 5.43 4.23 3.82
N LEU A 161 6.67 4.73 3.83
CA LEU A 161 7.84 3.98 4.24
C LEU A 161 8.53 4.62 5.44
N ARG A 162 9.09 3.77 6.31
CA ARG A 162 9.84 4.22 7.49
C ARG A 162 10.94 3.26 7.87
N GLN A 163 12.05 3.82 8.39
CA GLN A 163 13.10 3.03 9.03
C GLN A 163 12.68 2.65 10.45
N LEU A 164 12.67 1.35 10.72
CA LEU A 164 12.27 0.78 12.00
C LEU A 164 13.30 -0.25 12.49
N GLY A 165 13.15 -0.63 13.77
CA GLY A 165 13.99 -1.64 14.41
C GLY A 165 15.41 -1.15 14.70
N ALA A 166 16.19 -2.02 15.32
CA ALA A 166 17.56 -1.71 15.76
C ALA A 166 18.57 -1.62 14.59
N ALA A 167 18.23 -2.17 13.44
CA ALA A 167 19.05 -2.16 12.22
C ALA A 167 18.70 -1.01 11.28
N ASP A 168 17.75 -0.13 11.65
CA ASP A 168 17.25 0.96 10.80
C ASP A 168 16.79 0.49 9.40
N GLY A 169 16.20 -0.71 9.32
CA GLY A 169 15.66 -1.26 8.08
C GLY A 169 14.43 -0.51 7.60
N TRP A 170 14.20 -0.52 6.28
CA TRP A 170 13.02 0.08 5.68
C TRP A 170 11.83 -0.85 5.70
N PHE A 171 10.67 -0.30 6.07
CA PHE A 171 9.39 -0.98 6.17
C PHE A 171 8.30 -0.17 5.48
N VAL A 172 7.37 -0.85 4.82
CA VAL A 172 6.09 -0.27 4.41
C VAL A 172 5.19 -0.23 5.64
N ILE A 173 4.77 0.95 6.06
CA ILE A 173 3.96 1.18 7.27
C ILE A 173 2.50 1.49 6.97
N GLY A 174 2.16 1.75 5.70
CA GLY A 174 0.82 2.07 5.24
C GLY A 174 0.78 2.20 3.73
N VAL A 175 -0.42 2.14 3.17
CA VAL A 175 -0.69 2.54 1.79
C VAL A 175 -1.85 3.53 1.81
N ALA A 176 -1.58 4.77 1.37
CA ALA A 176 -2.57 5.83 1.29
C ALA A 176 -3.22 5.86 -0.10
N ASN A 177 -4.55 5.95 -0.14
CA ASN A 177 -5.31 6.11 -1.38
C ASN A 177 -6.65 6.80 -1.08
N GLU A 178 -7.05 7.74 -1.92
CA GLU A 178 -8.32 8.44 -1.75
C GLU A 178 -9.54 7.61 -2.17
N PHE A 179 -9.33 6.62 -3.05
CA PHE A 179 -10.38 5.78 -3.62
C PHE A 179 -10.46 4.37 -3.01
N ALA A 180 -9.51 4.02 -2.14
CA ALA A 180 -9.48 2.74 -1.42
C ALA A 180 -8.82 2.95 -0.06
N ARG A 181 -9.61 3.05 1.01
CA ARG A 181 -9.09 3.24 2.36
C ARG A 181 -9.98 2.59 3.41
N VAL A 182 -9.37 2.05 4.44
CA VAL A 182 -10.03 1.63 5.67
C VAL A 182 -10.36 2.88 6.49
N THR A 183 -11.59 2.99 6.97
CA THR A 183 -12.07 4.09 7.82
C THR A 183 -12.27 3.67 9.26
N ALA A 184 -12.49 2.36 9.51
CA ALA A 184 -12.45 1.72 10.81
C ALA A 184 -12.00 0.25 10.65
N PRO A 185 -11.15 -0.26 11.57
CA PRO A 185 -10.52 0.44 12.69
C PRO A 185 -9.53 1.51 12.24
N GLU A 186 -9.09 2.37 13.18
CA GLU A 186 -7.99 3.31 12.92
C GLU A 186 -6.65 2.57 12.75
N THR A 187 -5.71 3.19 12.05
CA THR A 187 -4.36 2.65 11.93
C THR A 187 -3.72 2.49 13.31
N HIS A 188 -3.00 1.39 13.54
CA HIS A 188 -2.40 1.00 14.81
C HIS A 188 -3.41 0.70 15.95
N ALA A 189 -4.71 0.63 15.64
CA ALA A 189 -5.69 0.25 16.66
C ALA A 189 -5.38 -1.15 17.22
N THR A 190 -5.69 -1.34 18.50
CA THR A 190 -5.75 -2.66 19.11
C THR A 190 -7.14 -3.26 18.87
N VAL A 191 -7.19 -4.46 18.33
CA VAL A 191 -8.43 -5.15 17.93
C VAL A 191 -8.50 -6.53 18.57
N PRO A 192 -9.71 -7.06 18.88
CA PRO A 192 -9.83 -8.37 19.51
C PRO A 192 -9.46 -9.52 18.55
N ALA A 193 -8.95 -10.64 19.10
CA ALA A 193 -8.79 -11.93 18.42
C ALA A 193 -10.17 -12.60 18.20
N ALA A 194 -11.02 -11.98 17.40
CA ALA A 194 -12.41 -12.32 17.13
C ALA A 194 -12.79 -11.81 15.73
N PRO A 195 -14.01 -12.08 15.24
CA PRO A 195 -14.49 -11.41 14.05
C PRO A 195 -14.41 -9.89 14.18
N LEU A 196 -13.71 -9.26 13.22
CA LEU A 196 -13.42 -7.83 13.17
C LEU A 196 -14.31 -7.17 12.13
N THR A 197 -15.13 -6.21 12.55
CA THR A 197 -15.83 -5.32 11.61
C THR A 197 -14.83 -4.34 11.01
N VAL A 198 -14.73 -4.31 9.67
CA VAL A 198 -13.93 -3.35 8.91
C VAL A 198 -14.88 -2.47 8.10
N GLU A 199 -14.76 -1.17 8.30
CA GLU A 199 -15.43 -0.16 7.49
C GLU A 199 -14.44 0.51 6.55
N GLY A 200 -14.89 0.85 5.36
CA GLY A 200 -14.02 1.49 4.39
C GLY A 200 -14.81 2.20 3.30
N ILE A 201 -14.05 2.87 2.45
CA ILE A 201 -14.54 3.31 1.15
C ILE A 201 -13.68 2.66 0.08
N GLY A 202 -14.28 2.30 -1.05
CA GLY A 202 -13.55 1.67 -2.14
C GLY A 202 -14.29 1.81 -3.46
N ARG A 203 -13.52 1.69 -4.54
CA ARG A 203 -14.04 1.53 -5.91
C ARG A 203 -13.23 0.48 -6.65
N GLY A 204 -13.85 -0.14 -7.63
CA GLY A 204 -13.18 -1.13 -8.46
C GLY A 204 -13.98 -1.44 -9.71
N PHE A 205 -13.45 -2.31 -10.55
CA PHE A 205 -14.16 -2.84 -11.71
C PHE A 205 -15.45 -3.52 -11.25
N GLU A 206 -16.56 -3.16 -11.83
CA GLU A 206 -17.91 -3.66 -11.47
C GLU A 206 -18.26 -3.45 -9.97
N GLY A 207 -17.65 -2.48 -9.31
CA GLY A 207 -17.90 -2.19 -7.90
C GLY A 207 -17.31 -3.25 -6.94
N THR A 208 -16.34 -4.04 -7.39
CA THR A 208 -15.73 -5.09 -6.56
C THR A 208 -14.53 -4.55 -5.79
N VAL A 209 -14.57 -4.73 -4.48
CA VAL A 209 -13.48 -4.40 -3.55
C VAL A 209 -13.14 -5.64 -2.74
N VAL A 210 -11.86 -5.96 -2.63
CA VAL A 210 -11.35 -7.08 -1.85
C VAL A 210 -10.71 -6.54 -0.58
N VAL A 211 -11.09 -7.09 0.58
CA VAL A 211 -10.50 -6.78 1.87
C VAL A 211 -9.81 -8.02 2.38
N THR A 212 -8.50 -7.92 2.64
CA THR A 212 -7.65 -9.05 3.04
C THR A 212 -6.95 -8.73 4.35
N ALA A 213 -6.94 -9.69 5.28
CA ALA A 213 -6.09 -9.67 6.47
C ALA A 213 -4.92 -10.64 6.29
N TYR A 214 -3.69 -10.20 6.59
CA TYR A 214 -2.49 -11.06 6.57
C TYR A 214 -1.49 -10.64 7.65
N VAL A 215 -0.53 -11.51 7.98
CA VAL A 215 0.57 -11.20 8.91
C VAL A 215 1.77 -10.65 8.12
N PRO A 216 2.39 -9.52 8.53
CA PRO A 216 3.60 -9.02 7.89
C PRO A 216 4.69 -10.10 7.75
N GLY A 217 5.21 -10.28 6.53
CA GLY A 217 6.18 -11.33 6.18
C GLY A 217 5.55 -12.62 5.65
N ASP A 218 4.24 -12.82 5.78
CA ASP A 218 3.49 -13.94 5.17
C ASP A 218 2.27 -13.38 4.42
N PRO A 219 2.29 -13.30 3.08
CA PRO A 219 1.20 -12.74 2.30
C PRO A 219 -0.03 -13.68 2.23
N THR A 220 0.04 -14.87 2.83
CA THR A 220 -1.09 -15.79 2.89
C THR A 220 -2.23 -15.16 3.68
N PRO A 221 -3.43 -15.01 3.11
CA PRO A 221 -4.55 -14.43 3.83
C PRO A 221 -4.91 -15.23 5.09
N ILE A 222 -5.06 -14.54 6.22
CA ILE A 222 -5.75 -15.05 7.41
C ILE A 222 -7.22 -15.22 7.06
N ASP A 223 -7.80 -14.15 6.48
CA ASP A 223 -9.15 -14.12 5.94
C ASP A 223 -9.23 -13.10 4.80
N GLN A 224 -10.18 -13.30 3.90
CA GLN A 224 -10.41 -12.43 2.75
C GLN A 224 -11.90 -12.39 2.41
N VAL A 225 -12.43 -11.19 2.26
CA VAL A 225 -13.83 -10.97 1.91
C VAL A 225 -13.97 -10.01 0.75
N ILE A 226 -15.06 -10.15 -0.01
CA ILE A 226 -15.41 -9.26 -1.10
C ILE A 226 -16.50 -8.32 -0.61
N ALA A 227 -16.27 -7.02 -0.78
CA ALA A 227 -17.23 -5.95 -0.52
C ALA A 227 -17.78 -5.39 -1.83
N ALA A 228 -18.99 -4.85 -1.77
CA ALA A 228 -19.50 -3.97 -2.80
C ALA A 228 -18.98 -2.56 -2.54
N GLY A 229 -18.31 -1.98 -3.51
CA GLY A 229 -17.83 -0.60 -3.52
C GLY A 229 -18.39 0.16 -4.72
N GLY A 230 -17.87 1.36 -4.97
CA GLY A 230 -18.22 2.16 -6.14
C GLY A 230 -17.65 1.59 -7.44
N ALA A 231 -18.37 1.79 -8.53
CA ALA A 231 -17.92 1.42 -9.86
C ALA A 231 -17.24 2.62 -10.54
N PHE A 232 -15.97 2.47 -10.93
CA PHE A 232 -15.16 3.38 -11.76
C PHE A 232 -15.01 4.85 -11.36
N ALA A 233 -16.07 5.56 -11.01
CA ALA A 233 -15.99 7.02 -10.81
C ALA A 233 -15.83 7.38 -9.33
N ASP A 234 -16.82 7.06 -8.52
CA ASP A 234 -16.87 7.48 -7.13
C ASP A 234 -16.70 6.27 -6.19
N PRO A 235 -15.86 6.36 -5.16
CA PRO A 235 -15.78 5.31 -4.15
C PRO A 235 -17.04 5.31 -3.29
N GLU A 236 -17.52 4.10 -2.94
CA GLU A 236 -18.66 3.92 -2.05
C GLU A 236 -18.21 3.31 -0.72
N SER A 237 -18.98 3.60 0.34
CA SER A 237 -18.73 3.04 1.66
C SER A 237 -19.17 1.58 1.71
N PHE A 238 -18.39 0.75 2.39
CA PHE A 238 -18.71 -0.64 2.67
C PHE A 238 -18.45 -0.98 4.14
N THR A 239 -19.07 -2.08 4.59
CA THR A 239 -18.79 -2.71 5.89
C THR A 239 -18.69 -4.21 5.66
N VAL A 240 -17.63 -4.84 6.17
CA VAL A 240 -17.40 -6.28 6.10
C VAL A 240 -16.91 -6.80 7.44
N GLU A 241 -16.90 -8.13 7.60
CA GLU A 241 -16.37 -8.81 8.78
C GLU A 241 -15.25 -9.75 8.34
N LEU A 242 -14.07 -9.63 9.00
CA LEU A 242 -12.92 -10.52 8.84
C LEU A 242 -12.75 -11.38 10.09
N ASP A 243 -12.49 -12.66 9.93
CA ASP A 243 -12.27 -13.58 11.06
C ASP A 243 -10.80 -13.59 11.50
N LEU A 244 -10.50 -12.94 12.62
CA LEU A 244 -9.19 -12.94 13.27
C LEU A 244 -9.11 -13.90 14.48
N SER A 245 -10.08 -14.77 14.68
CA SER A 245 -10.21 -15.61 15.90
C SER A 245 -9.01 -16.55 16.17
N GLY A 246 -8.20 -16.83 15.14
CA GLY A 246 -7.01 -17.69 15.26
C GLY A 246 -5.69 -16.94 15.44
N VAL A 247 -5.73 -15.61 15.46
CA VAL A 247 -4.51 -14.79 15.51
C VAL A 247 -4.05 -14.61 16.97
N PRO A 248 -2.77 -14.90 17.29
CA PRO A 248 -2.26 -14.70 18.66
C PRO A 248 -2.25 -13.23 19.07
N ALA A 249 -2.50 -12.98 20.37
CA ALA A 249 -2.37 -11.65 20.95
C ALA A 249 -0.95 -11.06 20.74
N GLY A 250 -0.86 -9.76 20.50
CA GLY A 250 0.38 -9.05 20.18
C GLY A 250 0.80 -9.16 18.71
N THR A 251 0.08 -9.91 17.88
CA THR A 251 0.38 -10.03 16.46
C THR A 251 -0.07 -8.78 15.70
N THR A 252 0.83 -8.21 14.89
CA THR A 252 0.45 -7.21 13.87
C THR A 252 -0.27 -7.91 12.73
N VAL A 253 -1.41 -7.36 12.34
CA VAL A 253 -2.17 -7.77 11.16
C VAL A 253 -2.27 -6.59 10.21
N ALA A 254 -1.98 -6.83 8.94
CA ALA A 254 -2.21 -5.87 7.88
C ALA A 254 -3.64 -6.03 7.33
N LEU A 255 -4.37 -4.93 7.23
CA LEU A 255 -5.66 -4.85 6.54
C LEU A 255 -5.42 -4.20 5.18
N LEU A 256 -5.49 -5.00 4.13
CA LEU A 256 -5.28 -4.58 2.74
C LEU A 256 -6.63 -4.45 2.03
N LEU A 257 -6.83 -3.34 1.38
CA LEU A 257 -7.99 -3.03 0.56
C LEU A 257 -7.56 -2.89 -0.90
N GLN A 258 -8.17 -3.65 -1.79
CA GLN A 258 -7.88 -3.57 -3.22
C GLN A 258 -9.17 -3.43 -4.03
N GLY A 259 -9.24 -2.37 -4.82
CA GLY A 259 -10.27 -2.20 -5.84
C GLY A 259 -9.77 -2.75 -7.17
N GLY A 260 -10.18 -3.98 -7.53
CA GLY A 260 -9.72 -4.63 -8.74
C GLY A 260 -10.02 -3.84 -10.01
N THR A 261 -9.17 -3.97 -11.02
CA THR A 261 -9.34 -3.36 -12.35
C THR A 261 -9.80 -4.37 -13.40
N GLY A 262 -9.81 -5.66 -13.06
CA GLY A 262 -10.05 -6.76 -14.00
C GLY A 262 -8.79 -7.18 -14.78
N LEU A 263 -7.65 -6.54 -14.53
CA LEU A 263 -6.35 -6.84 -15.16
C LEU A 263 -5.40 -7.47 -14.13
N GLU A 264 -4.81 -8.61 -14.45
CA GLU A 264 -3.87 -9.32 -13.57
C GLU A 264 -2.56 -8.55 -13.32
N THR A 265 -2.22 -7.61 -14.20
CA THR A 265 -0.98 -6.82 -14.10
C THR A 265 -1.16 -5.48 -13.40
N ASP A 266 -2.39 -5.14 -13.01
CA ASP A 266 -2.74 -3.88 -12.38
C ASP A 266 -3.12 -4.12 -10.91
N PRO A 267 -2.41 -3.53 -9.93
CA PRO A 267 -2.73 -3.70 -8.52
C PRO A 267 -4.10 -3.13 -8.13
N GLY A 268 -4.68 -2.31 -8.99
CA GLY A 268 -5.92 -1.60 -8.70
C GLY A 268 -5.74 -0.50 -7.64
N GLU A 269 -6.85 0.12 -7.25
CA GLU A 269 -6.85 1.07 -6.15
C GLU A 269 -6.46 0.33 -4.86
N THR A 270 -5.34 0.71 -4.27
CA THR A 270 -4.77 -0.02 -3.13
C THR A 270 -4.64 0.89 -1.91
N GLY A 271 -5.20 0.45 -0.79
CA GLY A 271 -5.05 1.09 0.52
C GLY A 271 -4.74 0.05 1.59
N ALA A 272 -3.94 0.37 2.60
CA ALA A 272 -3.64 -0.59 3.67
C ALA A 272 -3.25 0.11 4.98
N ILE A 273 -3.64 -0.52 6.09
CA ILE A 273 -3.26 -0.10 7.44
C ILE A 273 -2.85 -1.31 8.30
N PRO A 274 -1.93 -1.16 9.25
CA PRO A 274 -1.66 -2.16 10.27
C PRO A 274 -2.56 -1.97 11.51
N VAL A 275 -2.96 -3.08 12.13
CA VAL A 275 -3.61 -3.16 13.44
C VAL A 275 -2.87 -4.17 14.32
N VAL A 276 -3.13 -4.18 15.62
CA VAL A 276 -2.52 -5.13 16.56
C VAL A 276 -3.63 -5.93 17.25
N VAL A 277 -3.53 -7.26 17.25
CA VAL A 277 -4.49 -8.14 17.93
C VAL A 277 -4.16 -8.22 19.41
N ASP A 278 -5.18 -8.15 20.31
CA ASP A 278 -5.05 -8.27 21.76
C ASP A 278 -5.56 -9.61 22.32
#